data_5f65937c2f7cd74bae059ac3def940d5
#
_entry.id   5f65937c2f7cd74bae059ac3def940d5
#
_cell.length_a   1.000
_cell.length_b   1.000
_cell.length_c   1.000
_cell.angle_alpha   90.00
_cell.angle_beta   90.00
_cell.angle_gamma   90.00
#
_symmetry.space_group_name_H-M   'P 1'
#
loop_
_entity.id
_entity.type
_entity.pdbx_description
1 polymer ?
#
loop_
_entity_poly.entity_id
_entity_poly.type
_entity_poly.pdbx_seq_one_letter_code
_entity_poly.pdbx_strand_id
1 'polypeptide(L)'
;MKKFLRVLRALCLVTVLGVSCLTLTSCDEEDSAHTITFYSSMGDKLLETLEVAKKDFAKKFPGWQIKVVNPGNGYDGTRSAIIGDLQANSQPDLAYCYPDHVAQYLETGKVTNIAKFINSTETLTANVLQGEEWVSKTFDNEIIGYTEDEIADFVEGYYNEGFATNYANYDKYGYAATDMLTVPFQKSTEILYYNADALHELKVEVPTTWDELWDVCRLAKKKWPKCIPLGYDSESNWFITMCEQNGWDYTSAQEPHYLFDNDNTEAWLTQLREYYKEGLFTTSEIYGGYSSNLFKNGYQTGSVFSIGSSGGASYQNPGKKFKYGVAPLPGSVVNAETGEVNAAAISQGPSLVMFKTAAENADEKELMTWEFVKILLDPVFQAKFAGKTGYMPARKSSYETDFYVDLFENNPDDIIVRTVLCAKDTVESQFTSPAFKGSSTARTQVGTVIIYVAMGQKNADVALRDAAKKCGVK
;
A
#
# COMPACT_ATOMS: atom_id res chain seq x y z
N MET A 1 35.42 49.10 32.83
CA MET A 1 34.48 48.01 32.68
C MET A 1 34.55 47.25 31.34
N LYS A 2 34.90 47.85 30.20
CA LYS A 2 34.98 47.16 28.89
C LYS A 2 36.24 46.33 28.61
N LYS A 3 37.30 46.49 29.40
CA LYS A 3 38.54 45.70 29.28
C LYS A 3 38.55 44.42 30.14
N PHE A 4 37.77 44.36 31.18
CA PHE A 4 37.65 43.20 32.06
C PHE A 4 36.78 42.06 31.45
N LEU A 5 35.84 42.39 30.58
CA LEU A 5 34.98 41.42 29.89
C LEU A 5 35.67 40.72 28.72
N ARG A 6 36.81 41.24 28.21
CA ARG A 6 37.55 40.59 27.11
C ARG A 6 38.54 39.55 27.60
N VAL A 7 39.01 39.64 28.83
CA VAL A 7 39.91 38.67 29.44
C VAL A 7 39.12 37.44 29.95
N LEU A 8 37.87 37.64 30.42
CA LEU A 8 37.02 36.52 30.84
C LEU A 8 36.53 35.67 29.69
N ARG A 9 36.40 36.25 28.46
CA ARG A 9 36.00 35.48 27.26
C ARG A 9 37.16 34.68 26.64
N ALA A 10 38.40 35.08 26.91
CA ALA A 10 39.58 34.32 26.46
C ALA A 10 39.92 33.16 27.38
N LEU A 11 39.58 33.21 28.68
CA LEU A 11 39.84 32.12 29.62
C LEU A 11 38.75 31.01 29.57
N CYS A 12 37.53 31.31 29.11
CA CYS A 12 36.49 30.30 28.92
C CYS A 12 36.61 29.51 27.60
N LEU A 13 37.47 29.96 26.65
CA LEU A 13 37.69 29.23 25.39
C LEU A 13 38.83 28.20 25.45
N VAL A 14 39.67 28.27 26.46
CA VAL A 14 40.83 27.35 26.61
C VAL A 14 40.51 26.17 27.55
N THR A 15 39.45 26.26 28.37
CA THR A 15 39.00 25.17 29.25
C THR A 15 37.94 24.26 28.65
N VAL A 16 37.41 24.59 27.46
CA VAL A 16 36.44 23.73 26.75
C VAL A 16 37.07 22.82 25.68
N LEU A 17 38.35 23.07 25.36
CA LEU A 17 39.13 22.26 24.39
C LEU A 17 39.98 21.15 25.04
N GLY A 18 39.92 20.98 26.36
CA GLY A 18 40.73 20.02 27.11
C GLY A 18 40.01 18.81 27.71
N VAL A 19 38.67 18.66 27.55
CA VAL A 19 37.92 17.55 28.14
C VAL A 19 37.02 16.84 27.12
N SER A 20 37.15 17.13 25.82
CA SER A 20 36.39 16.48 24.75
C SER A 20 37.16 15.34 24.05
N CYS A 21 38.09 14.74 24.72
CA CYS A 21 38.77 13.55 24.23
C CYS A 21 38.78 12.51 25.32
N LEU A 22 37.71 11.78 25.50
CA LEU A 22 37.64 10.40 26.03
C LEU A 22 36.19 10.02 26.42
N THR A 23 35.30 10.08 25.47
CA THR A 23 34.25 9.07 25.29
C THR A 23 34.05 8.93 23.79
N LEU A 24 34.99 8.32 23.12
CA LEU A 24 34.66 7.50 21.99
C LEU A 24 33.84 6.34 22.58
N THR A 25 32.51 6.57 22.81
CA THR A 25 31.58 5.49 22.61
C THR A 25 31.83 5.05 21.19
N SER A 26 32.33 3.85 21.01
CA SER A 26 32.27 3.17 19.74
C SER A 26 30.81 3.29 19.29
N CYS A 27 30.52 4.15 18.33
CA CYS A 27 29.49 3.81 17.39
C CYS A 27 29.98 2.47 16.88
N ASP A 28 29.30 1.38 17.22
CA ASP A 28 29.42 0.15 16.47
C ASP A 28 29.23 0.60 15.03
N GLU A 29 30.28 0.55 14.21
CA GLU A 29 30.14 0.70 12.77
C GLU A 29 29.16 -0.39 12.38
N GLU A 30 27.94 0.02 12.03
CA GLU A 30 26.91 -0.90 11.56
C GLU A 30 27.56 -1.71 10.45
N ASP A 31 27.69 -3.03 10.63
CA ASP A 31 28.25 -3.92 9.61
C ASP A 31 27.32 -3.91 8.39
N SER A 32 27.56 -2.98 7.48
CA SER A 32 26.75 -2.76 6.30
C SER A 32 26.75 -3.96 5.35
N ALA A 33 27.77 -4.83 5.42
CA ALA A 33 27.89 -6.03 4.61
C ALA A 33 26.85 -7.10 5.00
N HIS A 34 26.52 -7.18 6.29
CA HIS A 34 25.57 -8.16 6.83
C HIS A 34 24.30 -7.52 7.40
N THR A 35 24.01 -6.28 7.03
CA THR A 35 22.79 -5.57 7.38
C THR A 35 21.93 -5.36 6.13
N ILE A 36 20.73 -5.92 6.15
CA ILE A 36 19.70 -5.72 5.12
C ILE A 36 18.88 -4.49 5.49
N THR A 37 18.88 -3.48 4.62
CA THR A 37 18.08 -2.27 4.80
C THR A 37 16.72 -2.44 4.13
N PHE A 38 15.67 -2.33 4.93
CA PHE A 38 14.27 -2.46 4.50
C PHE A 38 13.53 -1.13 4.65
N TYR A 39 13.13 -0.53 3.52
CA TYR A 39 12.26 0.67 3.52
C TYR A 39 10.80 0.28 3.66
N SER A 40 10.22 0.63 4.81
CA SER A 40 8.84 0.31 5.18
C SER A 40 8.09 1.57 5.58
N SER A 41 6.93 1.80 4.95
CA SER A 41 6.01 2.90 5.29
C SER A 41 4.89 2.48 6.25
N MET A 42 5.00 1.32 6.89
CA MET A 42 3.99 0.82 7.81
C MET A 42 3.92 1.60 9.11
N GLY A 43 2.69 1.72 9.63
CA GLY A 43 2.45 2.34 10.94
C GLY A 43 2.89 1.46 12.12
N ASP A 44 2.95 2.09 13.30
CA ASP A 44 3.51 1.50 14.53
C ASP A 44 2.91 0.14 14.92
N LYS A 45 1.60 -0.08 14.64
CA LYS A 45 0.93 -1.36 14.96
C LYS A 45 1.55 -2.58 14.26
N LEU A 46 2.22 -2.37 13.15
CA LEU A 46 2.81 -3.41 12.32
C LEU A 46 4.30 -3.61 12.61
N LEU A 47 4.94 -2.60 13.21
CA LEU A 47 6.35 -2.69 13.60
C LEU A 47 6.59 -3.83 14.59
N GLU A 48 5.68 -4.08 15.54
CA GLU A 48 5.80 -5.20 16.47
C GLU A 48 5.85 -6.56 15.75
N THR A 49 5.05 -6.72 14.68
CA THR A 49 5.05 -7.96 13.90
C THR A 49 6.32 -8.11 13.08
N LEU A 50 6.84 -7.00 12.53
CA LEU A 50 8.14 -6.99 11.88
C LEU A 50 9.29 -7.30 12.84
N GLU A 51 9.23 -6.86 14.09
CA GLU A 51 10.25 -7.21 15.08
C GLU A 51 10.28 -8.72 15.40
N VAL A 52 9.16 -9.42 15.27
CA VAL A 52 9.14 -10.90 15.36
C VAL A 52 9.90 -11.49 14.16
N ALA A 53 9.58 -11.06 12.93
CA ALA A 53 10.27 -11.53 11.72
C ALA A 53 11.78 -11.27 11.78
N LYS A 54 12.22 -10.09 12.25
CA LYS A 54 13.64 -9.76 12.44
C LYS A 54 14.34 -10.70 13.41
N LYS A 55 13.67 -11.04 14.54
CA LYS A 55 14.22 -11.97 15.54
C LYS A 55 14.31 -13.39 14.98
N ASP A 56 13.29 -13.84 14.25
CA ASP A 56 13.29 -15.16 13.63
C ASP A 56 14.38 -15.25 12.56
N PHE A 57 14.58 -14.19 11.77
CA PHE A 57 15.65 -14.10 10.81
C PHE A 57 17.04 -14.16 11.47
N ALA A 58 17.30 -13.31 12.47
CA ALA A 58 18.58 -13.28 13.18
C ALA A 58 18.88 -14.59 13.93
N LYS A 59 17.84 -15.31 14.39
CA LYS A 59 17.98 -16.64 14.98
C LYS A 59 18.38 -17.70 13.96
N LYS A 60 17.78 -17.65 12.75
CA LYS A 60 18.07 -18.60 11.65
C LYS A 60 19.45 -18.32 11.06
N PHE A 61 19.81 -17.03 10.92
CA PHE A 61 21.03 -16.56 10.29
C PHE A 61 21.84 -15.64 11.23
N PRO A 62 22.52 -16.21 12.24
CA PRO A 62 23.34 -15.44 13.18
C PRO A 62 24.36 -14.58 12.46
N GLY A 63 24.52 -13.33 12.93
CA GLY A 63 25.38 -12.31 12.32
C GLY A 63 24.65 -11.38 11.36
N TRP A 64 23.59 -11.83 10.71
CA TRP A 64 22.76 -11.01 9.82
C TRP A 64 21.74 -10.18 10.59
N GLN A 65 21.50 -8.97 10.12
CA GLN A 65 20.58 -8.02 10.76
C GLN A 65 19.63 -7.39 9.73
N ILE A 66 18.44 -7.02 10.21
CA ILE A 66 17.46 -6.26 9.43
C ILE A 66 17.31 -4.87 10.03
N LYS A 67 17.61 -3.85 9.23
CA LYS A 67 17.40 -2.45 9.56
C LYS A 67 16.16 -1.94 8.85
N VAL A 68 15.08 -1.73 9.60
CA VAL A 68 13.85 -1.13 9.06
C VAL A 68 13.94 0.38 9.13
N VAL A 69 13.72 1.04 7.98
CA VAL A 69 13.74 2.49 7.85
C VAL A 69 12.37 2.95 7.34
N ASN A 70 11.78 3.93 8.01
CA ASN A 70 10.59 4.61 7.51
C ASN A 70 10.99 5.98 6.95
N PRO A 71 11.00 6.18 5.62
CA PRO A 71 11.36 7.46 5.01
C PRO A 71 10.37 8.60 5.29
N GLY A 72 9.21 8.28 5.88
CA GLY A 72 8.13 9.25 6.13
C GLY A 72 7.21 9.46 4.91
N ASN A 73 6.14 10.22 5.11
CA ASN A 73 5.16 10.56 4.06
C ASN A 73 4.54 9.37 3.31
N GLY A 74 4.39 8.22 3.99
CA GLY A 74 3.75 7.02 3.46
C GLY A 74 4.46 6.44 2.22
N TYR A 75 3.69 5.84 1.33
CA TYR A 75 4.24 5.19 0.13
C TYR A 75 4.91 6.15 -0.85
N ASP A 76 4.38 7.37 -1.02
CA ASP A 76 4.96 8.39 -1.90
C ASP A 76 6.30 8.91 -1.37
N GLY A 77 6.42 9.06 -0.05
CA GLY A 77 7.70 9.41 0.59
C GLY A 77 8.74 8.31 0.40
N THR A 78 8.34 7.05 0.62
CA THR A 78 9.20 5.88 0.38
C THR A 78 9.66 5.82 -1.08
N ARG A 79 8.74 5.98 -2.04
CA ARG A 79 9.08 6.05 -3.47
C ARG A 79 10.09 7.15 -3.77
N SER A 80 9.86 8.35 -3.26
CA SER A 80 10.73 9.50 -3.49
C SER A 80 12.14 9.31 -2.93
N ALA A 81 12.24 8.72 -1.73
CA ALA A 81 13.51 8.36 -1.12
C ALA A 81 14.26 7.33 -1.98
N ILE A 82 13.59 6.25 -2.39
CA ILE A 82 14.19 5.21 -3.24
C ILE A 82 14.73 5.80 -4.55
N ILE A 83 13.98 6.68 -5.21
CA ILE A 83 14.44 7.32 -6.46
C ILE A 83 15.73 8.11 -6.21
N GLY A 84 15.80 8.87 -5.13
CA GLY A 84 17.03 9.61 -4.75
C GLY A 84 18.20 8.67 -4.47
N ASP A 85 17.98 7.61 -3.73
CA ASP A 85 18.98 6.63 -3.35
C ASP A 85 19.48 5.80 -4.55
N LEU A 86 18.59 5.46 -5.48
CA LEU A 86 18.95 4.79 -6.73
C LEU A 86 19.90 5.65 -7.58
N GLN A 87 19.71 6.97 -7.60
CA GLN A 87 20.59 7.91 -8.29
C GLN A 87 21.95 8.03 -7.58
N ALA A 88 21.96 7.92 -6.24
CA ALA A 88 23.15 8.00 -5.41
C ALA A 88 23.90 6.66 -5.24
N ASN A 89 23.42 5.55 -5.78
CA ASN A 89 23.88 4.16 -5.54
C ASN A 89 23.83 3.75 -4.04
N SER A 90 22.86 4.25 -3.31
CA SER A 90 22.64 3.99 -1.88
C SER A 90 21.23 3.43 -1.59
N GLN A 91 20.62 2.80 -2.59
CA GLN A 91 19.28 2.22 -2.49
C GLN A 91 19.20 1.16 -1.39
N PRO A 92 18.01 0.98 -0.75
CA PRO A 92 17.80 -0.11 0.19
C PRO A 92 17.90 -1.47 -0.51
N ASP A 93 18.04 -2.54 0.26
CA ASP A 93 18.03 -3.91 -0.27
C ASP A 93 16.61 -4.40 -0.55
N LEU A 94 15.64 -3.94 0.26
CA LEU A 94 14.24 -4.31 0.21
C LEU A 94 13.34 -3.10 0.44
N ALA A 95 12.21 -3.03 -0.24
CA ALA A 95 11.22 -1.97 0.02
C ALA A 95 9.78 -2.43 -0.24
N TYR A 96 8.83 -1.76 0.44
CA TYR A 96 7.43 -1.77 0.05
C TYR A 96 7.22 -0.92 -1.20
N CYS A 97 6.37 -1.40 -2.09
CA CYS A 97 6.06 -0.70 -3.32
C CYS A 97 4.64 -0.99 -3.81
N TYR A 98 4.19 -0.12 -4.69
CA TYR A 98 3.13 -0.42 -5.65
C TYR A 98 3.74 -0.68 -7.03
N PRO A 99 3.05 -1.39 -7.95
CA PRO A 99 3.57 -1.62 -9.30
C PRO A 99 3.96 -0.33 -10.04
N ASP A 100 3.16 0.72 -9.92
CA ASP A 100 3.43 2.02 -10.54
C ASP A 100 4.69 2.72 -10.00
N HIS A 101 5.09 2.42 -8.75
CA HIS A 101 6.38 2.89 -8.20
C HIS A 101 7.55 2.17 -8.87
N VAL A 102 7.46 0.84 -9.01
CA VAL A 102 8.52 0.01 -9.59
C VAL A 102 8.80 0.40 -11.03
N ALA A 103 7.77 0.76 -11.81
CA ALA A 103 7.94 1.25 -13.17
C ALA A 103 8.92 2.43 -13.28
N GLN A 104 9.08 3.23 -12.22
CA GLN A 104 10.07 4.31 -12.19
C GLN A 104 11.48 3.82 -11.83
N TYR A 105 11.60 2.69 -11.16
CA TYR A 105 12.90 2.15 -10.74
C TYR A 105 13.59 1.38 -11.86
N LEU A 106 12.84 0.85 -12.83
CA LEU A 106 13.37 -0.02 -13.89
C LEU A 106 14.45 0.65 -14.74
N GLU A 107 14.35 1.97 -14.97
CA GLU A 107 15.35 2.73 -15.74
C GLU A 107 16.76 2.63 -15.18
N THR A 108 16.89 2.33 -13.89
CA THR A 108 18.20 2.22 -13.24
C THR A 108 18.88 0.88 -13.46
N GLY A 109 18.13 -0.13 -13.93
CA GLY A 109 18.60 -1.52 -14.06
C GLY A 109 18.94 -2.19 -12.72
N LYS A 110 18.52 -1.57 -11.59
CA LYS A 110 18.89 -2.02 -10.24
C LYS A 110 17.80 -2.82 -9.52
N VAL A 111 16.63 -2.99 -10.12
CA VAL A 111 15.61 -3.90 -9.57
C VAL A 111 16.10 -5.32 -9.75
N THR A 112 16.04 -6.12 -8.69
CA THR A 112 16.44 -7.53 -8.72
C THR A 112 15.34 -8.36 -9.38
N ASN A 113 15.74 -9.27 -10.29
CA ASN A 113 14.84 -10.31 -10.78
C ASN A 113 14.65 -11.36 -9.69
N ILE A 114 13.49 -11.35 -9.03
CA ILE A 114 13.16 -12.25 -7.93
C ILE A 114 12.90 -13.67 -8.44
N ALA A 115 12.52 -13.87 -9.72
CA ALA A 115 12.26 -15.18 -10.28
C ALA A 115 13.49 -16.12 -10.19
N LYS A 116 14.70 -15.57 -10.20
CA LYS A 116 15.94 -16.35 -10.01
C LYS A 116 15.98 -17.08 -8.65
N PHE A 117 15.36 -16.47 -7.62
CA PHE A 117 15.27 -17.07 -6.30
C PHE A 117 14.04 -17.98 -6.18
N ILE A 118 12.85 -17.48 -6.55
CA ILE A 118 11.58 -18.24 -6.44
C ILE A 118 11.70 -19.61 -7.10
N ASN A 119 12.32 -19.68 -8.28
CA ASN A 119 12.43 -20.91 -9.09
C ASN A 119 13.68 -21.73 -8.77
N SER A 120 14.50 -21.33 -7.81
CA SER A 120 15.73 -22.06 -7.48
C SER A 120 15.41 -23.35 -6.72
N THR A 121 15.96 -24.46 -7.20
CA THR A 121 15.91 -25.76 -6.53
C THR A 121 17.19 -26.08 -5.76
N GLU A 122 18.13 -25.13 -5.69
CA GLU A 122 19.37 -25.29 -4.98
C GLU A 122 19.15 -25.34 -3.48
N THR A 123 19.91 -26.21 -2.80
CA THR A 123 19.91 -26.29 -1.33
C THR A 123 20.45 -24.98 -0.76
N LEU A 124 19.75 -24.43 0.22
CA LEU A 124 20.15 -23.20 0.89
C LEU A 124 21.50 -23.37 1.60
N THR A 125 22.46 -22.54 1.22
CA THR A 125 23.75 -22.41 1.89
C THR A 125 24.02 -20.92 2.11
N ALA A 126 24.34 -20.54 3.33
CA ALA A 126 24.60 -19.15 3.70
C ALA A 126 25.72 -19.04 4.72
N ASN A 127 26.45 -17.94 4.70
CA ASN A 127 27.41 -17.66 5.75
C ASN A 127 26.70 -17.13 6.99
N VAL A 128 27.04 -17.68 8.14
CA VAL A 128 26.49 -17.31 9.46
C VAL A 128 27.61 -17.14 10.46
N LEU A 129 27.42 -16.29 11.44
CA LEU A 129 28.40 -16.04 12.49
C LEU A 129 28.34 -17.15 13.55
N GLN A 130 29.46 -17.85 13.77
CA GLN A 130 29.63 -18.82 14.87
C GLN A 130 30.76 -18.36 15.79
N GLY A 131 30.39 -17.85 16.95
CA GLY A 131 31.35 -17.12 17.80
C GLY A 131 31.77 -15.81 17.13
N GLU A 132 33.05 -15.71 16.74
CA GLU A 132 33.61 -14.54 16.04
C GLU A 132 33.93 -14.83 14.56
N GLU A 133 33.63 -16.02 14.05
CA GLU A 133 33.99 -16.44 12.70
C GLU A 133 32.76 -16.60 11.81
N TRP A 134 32.85 -16.14 10.57
CA TRP A 134 31.86 -16.39 9.53
C TRP A 134 32.13 -17.77 8.92
N VAL A 135 31.12 -18.64 8.96
CA VAL A 135 31.20 -20.01 8.43
C VAL A 135 30.08 -20.27 7.45
N SER A 136 30.38 -20.99 6.39
CA SER A 136 29.40 -21.44 5.43
C SER A 136 28.59 -22.59 6.04
N LYS A 137 27.26 -22.40 6.12
CA LYS A 137 26.31 -23.38 6.67
C LYS A 137 25.32 -23.80 5.60
N THR A 138 25.20 -25.09 5.40
CA THR A 138 24.13 -25.68 4.58
C THR A 138 22.93 -25.98 5.47
N PHE A 139 21.74 -25.62 5.00
CA PHE A 139 20.46 -25.89 5.66
C PHE A 139 19.83 -27.11 5.00
N ASP A 140 20.08 -28.28 5.58
CA ASP A 140 19.58 -29.53 5.05
C ASP A 140 18.05 -29.52 4.90
N ASN A 141 17.56 -30.01 3.75
CA ASN A 141 16.15 -30.03 3.37
C ASN A 141 15.49 -28.64 3.13
N GLU A 142 16.25 -27.58 3.06
CA GLU A 142 15.75 -26.27 2.65
C GLU A 142 16.29 -25.88 1.28
N ILE A 143 15.42 -25.47 0.37
CA ILE A 143 15.78 -24.91 -0.94
C ILE A 143 15.70 -23.39 -0.89
N ILE A 144 16.46 -22.73 -1.73
CA ILE A 144 16.41 -21.26 -1.88
C ILE A 144 15.02 -20.82 -2.33
N GLY A 145 14.42 -21.51 -3.30
CA GLY A 145 13.15 -21.15 -3.86
C GLY A 145 11.94 -21.71 -3.13
N TYR A 146 10.90 -21.88 -3.89
CA TYR A 146 9.65 -22.52 -3.49
C TYR A 146 9.39 -23.78 -4.34
N THR A 147 8.72 -24.74 -3.76
CA THR A 147 8.16 -25.89 -4.49
C THR A 147 6.98 -25.42 -5.36
N GLU A 148 6.57 -26.25 -6.32
CA GLU A 148 5.40 -25.98 -7.17
C GLU A 148 4.13 -25.77 -6.32
N ASP A 149 3.94 -26.54 -5.26
CA ASP A 149 2.81 -26.42 -4.34
C ASP A 149 2.85 -25.10 -3.56
N GLU A 150 4.03 -24.66 -3.14
CA GLU A 150 4.20 -23.36 -2.47
C GLU A 150 3.95 -22.19 -3.43
N ILE A 151 4.32 -22.30 -4.71
CA ILE A 151 3.99 -21.28 -5.72
C ILE A 151 2.47 -21.27 -5.97
N ALA A 152 1.84 -22.44 -6.09
CA ALA A 152 0.39 -22.55 -6.29
C ALA A 152 -0.43 -22.05 -5.09
N ASP A 153 0.16 -21.96 -3.91
CA ASP A 153 -0.45 -21.41 -2.70
C ASP A 153 -0.59 -19.89 -2.74
N PHE A 154 0.14 -19.19 -3.59
CA PHE A 154 -0.11 -17.77 -3.79
C PHE A 154 -1.51 -17.54 -4.41
N VAL A 155 -2.14 -16.44 -4.03
CA VAL A 155 -3.34 -15.94 -4.72
C VAL A 155 -2.89 -15.52 -6.12
N GLU A 156 -3.41 -16.19 -7.14
CA GLU A 156 -2.92 -16.11 -8.52
C GLU A 156 -2.90 -14.67 -9.06
N GLY A 157 -3.99 -13.91 -8.86
CA GLY A 157 -4.06 -12.50 -9.29
C GLY A 157 -2.96 -11.65 -8.69
N TYR A 158 -2.68 -11.82 -7.40
CA TYR A 158 -1.63 -11.06 -6.71
C TYR A 158 -0.22 -11.48 -7.14
N TYR A 159 0.00 -12.79 -7.35
CA TYR A 159 1.27 -13.31 -7.80
C TYR A 159 1.61 -12.81 -9.20
N ASN A 160 0.62 -12.82 -10.08
CA ASN A 160 0.78 -12.38 -11.46
C ASN A 160 1.10 -10.88 -11.60
N GLU A 161 0.71 -10.03 -10.64
CA GLU A 161 1.09 -8.60 -10.62
C GLU A 161 2.61 -8.39 -10.63
N GLY A 162 3.39 -9.35 -10.13
CA GLY A 162 4.85 -9.25 -10.00
C GLY A 162 5.63 -9.42 -11.30
N PHE A 163 5.04 -10.02 -12.34
CA PHE A 163 5.75 -10.31 -13.57
C PHE A 163 6.10 -9.05 -14.36
N ALA A 164 7.27 -9.07 -15.01
CA ALA A 164 7.80 -7.97 -15.80
C ALA A 164 6.83 -7.50 -16.90
N THR A 165 6.03 -8.39 -17.46
CA THR A 165 5.02 -8.09 -18.48
C THR A 165 3.96 -7.06 -18.04
N ASN A 166 3.77 -6.86 -16.74
CA ASN A 166 2.87 -5.84 -16.21
C ASN A 166 3.46 -4.42 -16.21
N TYR A 167 4.75 -4.28 -16.56
CA TYR A 167 5.46 -3.01 -16.55
C TYR A 167 5.81 -2.58 -17.97
N ALA A 168 5.42 -1.37 -18.35
CA ALA A 168 5.73 -0.84 -19.67
C ALA A 168 7.25 -0.78 -19.92
N ASN A 169 7.66 -1.18 -21.11
CA ASN A 169 9.06 -1.14 -21.55
C ASN A 169 10.04 -1.99 -20.73
N TYR A 170 9.58 -3.02 -20.00
CA TYR A 170 10.44 -3.90 -19.20
C TYR A 170 11.60 -4.47 -20.03
N ASP A 171 11.35 -4.83 -21.27
CA ASP A 171 12.33 -5.37 -22.21
C ASP A 171 13.44 -4.37 -22.56
N LYS A 172 13.12 -3.08 -22.68
CA LYS A 172 14.10 -2.00 -22.90
C LYS A 172 15.02 -1.82 -21.70
N TYR A 173 14.57 -2.20 -20.51
CA TYR A 173 15.38 -2.15 -19.29
C TYR A 173 16.13 -3.46 -18.99
N GLY A 174 16.08 -4.43 -19.93
CA GLY A 174 16.84 -5.66 -19.88
C GLY A 174 16.18 -6.81 -19.10
N TYR A 175 14.86 -6.73 -18.86
CA TYR A 175 14.09 -7.79 -18.22
C TYR A 175 13.39 -8.66 -19.28
N ALA A 176 13.28 -9.96 -18.99
CA ALA A 176 12.51 -10.91 -19.78
C ALA A 176 11.06 -10.98 -19.34
N ALA A 177 10.16 -11.46 -20.18
CA ALA A 177 8.74 -11.64 -19.86
C ALA A 177 8.48 -12.58 -18.66
N THR A 178 9.41 -13.49 -18.41
CA THR A 178 9.37 -14.46 -17.30
C THR A 178 9.98 -13.94 -16.00
N ASP A 179 10.60 -12.75 -16.03
CA ASP A 179 11.17 -12.13 -14.84
C ASP A 179 10.09 -11.66 -13.89
N MET A 180 10.35 -11.73 -12.59
CA MET A 180 9.48 -11.24 -11.54
C MET A 180 10.17 -10.09 -10.81
N LEU A 181 9.51 -8.94 -10.80
CA LEU A 181 10.08 -7.68 -10.29
C LEU A 181 9.60 -7.34 -8.88
N THR A 182 8.48 -7.95 -8.47
CA THR A 182 7.94 -7.84 -7.11
C THR A 182 7.31 -9.16 -6.69
N VAL A 183 7.16 -9.35 -5.38
CA VAL A 183 6.30 -10.41 -4.83
C VAL A 183 5.19 -9.76 -4.01
N PRO A 184 3.95 -10.30 -4.06
CA PRO A 184 2.87 -9.78 -3.24
C PRO A 184 3.18 -10.03 -1.76
N PHE A 185 2.89 -9.03 -0.91
CA PHE A 185 3.08 -9.20 0.53
C PHE A 185 1.76 -9.21 1.28
N GLN A 186 1.11 -8.06 1.41
CA GLN A 186 -0.20 -7.92 2.08
C GLN A 186 -1.09 -7.09 1.17
N LYS A 187 -2.15 -7.69 0.68
CA LYS A 187 -3.03 -7.04 -0.27
C LYS A 187 -4.23 -6.40 0.43
N SER A 188 -4.80 -5.42 -0.22
CA SER A 188 -6.03 -4.77 0.23
C SER A 188 -6.85 -4.32 -0.97
N THR A 189 -8.09 -3.96 -0.70
CA THR A 189 -8.97 -3.32 -1.68
C THR A 189 -9.82 -2.28 -0.97
N GLU A 190 -10.63 -1.53 -1.68
CA GLU A 190 -11.58 -0.61 -1.07
C GLU A 190 -12.85 -1.33 -0.65
N ILE A 191 -13.34 -0.98 0.51
CA ILE A 191 -14.49 -1.61 1.18
C ILE A 191 -15.49 -0.53 1.59
N LEU A 192 -16.77 -0.84 1.47
CA LEU A 192 -17.86 -0.04 1.98
C LEU A 192 -18.18 -0.44 3.43
N TYR A 193 -17.89 0.46 4.36
CA TYR A 193 -18.34 0.36 5.75
C TYR A 193 -19.64 1.16 5.89
N TYR A 194 -20.66 0.57 6.53
CA TYR A 194 -21.95 1.22 6.66
C TYR A 194 -22.51 1.16 8.08
N ASN A 195 -23.27 2.17 8.46
CA ASN A 195 -23.99 2.22 9.70
C ASN A 195 -25.33 1.47 9.57
N ALA A 196 -25.40 0.28 10.17
CA ALA A 196 -26.58 -0.59 10.05
C ALA A 196 -27.81 0.00 10.75
N ASP A 197 -27.62 0.74 11.86
CA ASP A 197 -28.74 1.40 12.55
C ASP A 197 -29.34 2.53 11.69
N ALA A 198 -28.50 3.24 10.92
CA ALA A 198 -28.96 4.26 9.98
C ALA A 198 -29.77 3.66 8.84
N LEU A 199 -29.32 2.58 8.22
CA LEU A 199 -30.05 1.89 7.14
C LEU A 199 -31.38 1.35 7.65
N HIS A 200 -31.40 0.74 8.82
CA HIS A 200 -32.61 0.28 9.47
C HIS A 200 -33.60 1.43 9.71
N GLU A 201 -33.13 2.58 10.19
CA GLU A 201 -33.98 3.77 10.44
C GLU A 201 -34.49 4.41 9.13
N LEU A 202 -33.72 4.33 8.06
CA LEU A 202 -34.13 4.75 6.71
C LEU A 202 -35.05 3.71 6.02
N LYS A 203 -35.07 2.47 6.51
CA LYS A 203 -35.79 1.33 5.93
C LYS A 203 -35.29 0.99 4.52
N VAL A 204 -33.99 0.97 4.35
CA VAL A 204 -33.32 0.62 3.10
C VAL A 204 -32.32 -0.50 3.31
N GLU A 205 -32.06 -1.25 2.27
CA GLU A 205 -31.03 -2.28 2.21
C GLU A 205 -29.63 -1.65 1.97
N VAL A 206 -28.59 -2.48 2.08
CA VAL A 206 -27.23 -2.07 1.76
C VAL A 206 -27.11 -1.83 0.25
N PRO A 207 -26.68 -0.65 -0.21
CA PRO A 207 -26.58 -0.36 -1.63
C PRO A 207 -25.50 -1.23 -2.29
N THR A 208 -25.82 -1.79 -3.46
CA THR A 208 -24.93 -2.60 -4.29
C THR A 208 -24.42 -1.86 -5.53
N THR A 209 -25.09 -0.77 -5.88
CA THR A 209 -24.72 0.10 -6.99
C THR A 209 -24.49 1.55 -6.53
N TRP A 210 -23.76 2.32 -7.35
CA TRP A 210 -23.55 3.75 -7.06
C TRP A 210 -24.87 4.53 -7.05
N ASP A 211 -25.81 4.21 -7.95
CA ASP A 211 -27.11 4.88 -8.00
C ASP A 211 -27.91 4.66 -6.72
N GLU A 212 -27.97 3.41 -6.25
CA GLU A 212 -28.61 3.08 -4.96
C GLU A 212 -27.92 3.81 -3.80
N LEU A 213 -26.57 3.88 -3.81
CA LEU A 213 -25.81 4.59 -2.79
C LEU A 213 -26.20 6.08 -2.74
N TRP A 214 -26.29 6.74 -3.90
CA TRP A 214 -26.67 8.16 -3.96
C TRP A 214 -28.10 8.38 -3.50
N ASP A 215 -29.03 7.50 -3.83
CA ASP A 215 -30.40 7.57 -3.36
C ASP A 215 -30.48 7.47 -1.83
N VAL A 216 -29.75 6.53 -1.22
CA VAL A 216 -29.66 6.42 0.24
C VAL A 216 -29.00 7.67 0.83
N CYS A 217 -27.96 8.21 0.20
CA CYS A 217 -27.31 9.44 0.64
C CYS A 217 -28.28 10.63 0.67
N ARG A 218 -29.15 10.78 -0.35
CA ARG A 218 -30.18 11.82 -0.38
C ARG A 218 -31.21 11.64 0.72
N LEU A 219 -31.68 10.40 0.95
CA LEU A 219 -32.59 10.09 2.06
C LEU A 219 -31.97 10.44 3.41
N ALA A 220 -30.71 10.07 3.63
CA ALA A 220 -29.96 10.38 4.82
C ALA A 220 -29.80 11.89 5.03
N LYS A 221 -29.40 12.63 3.99
CA LYS A 221 -29.23 14.08 4.04
C LYS A 221 -30.53 14.80 4.35
N LYS A 222 -31.64 14.36 3.76
CA LYS A 222 -32.98 14.90 4.04
C LYS A 222 -33.40 14.68 5.50
N LYS A 223 -33.12 13.47 6.04
CA LYS A 223 -33.51 13.11 7.40
C LYS A 223 -32.57 13.72 8.46
N TRP A 224 -31.28 13.76 8.17
CA TRP A 224 -30.24 14.30 9.05
C TRP A 224 -29.43 15.39 8.34
N PRO A 225 -29.88 16.65 8.34
CA PRO A 225 -29.27 17.72 7.55
C PRO A 225 -27.80 18.02 7.87
N LYS A 226 -27.32 17.63 9.08
CA LYS A 226 -25.91 17.79 9.49
C LYS A 226 -25.03 16.62 9.04
N CYS A 227 -25.62 15.51 8.58
CA CYS A 227 -24.90 14.36 8.05
C CYS A 227 -24.17 14.74 6.75
N ILE A 228 -22.99 14.20 6.56
CA ILE A 228 -22.34 14.06 5.26
C ILE A 228 -22.41 12.56 4.94
N PRO A 229 -23.40 12.10 4.17
CA PRO A 229 -23.74 10.68 4.10
C PRO A 229 -22.59 9.75 3.71
N LEU A 230 -21.70 10.16 2.81
CA LEU A 230 -20.56 9.37 2.32
C LEU A 230 -19.23 10.07 2.62
N GLY A 231 -18.29 9.34 3.21
CA GLY A 231 -16.88 9.67 3.23
C GLY A 231 -16.09 8.71 2.33
N TYR A 232 -15.18 9.22 1.49
CA TYR A 232 -14.32 8.41 0.63
C TYR A 232 -12.85 8.76 0.88
N ASP A 233 -11.99 7.78 1.19
CA ASP A 233 -10.63 8.05 1.65
C ASP A 233 -9.61 8.29 0.53
N SER A 234 -9.85 7.82 -0.70
CA SER A 234 -8.89 7.94 -1.79
C SER A 234 -9.53 8.46 -3.07
N GLU A 235 -9.35 9.73 -3.34
CA GLU A 235 -9.85 10.38 -4.56
C GLU A 235 -9.28 9.73 -5.83
N SER A 236 -8.00 9.41 -5.82
CA SER A 236 -7.36 8.78 -6.98
C SER A 236 -7.91 7.38 -7.26
N ASN A 237 -8.10 6.58 -6.24
CA ASN A 237 -8.71 5.26 -6.40
C ASN A 237 -10.15 5.37 -6.91
N TRP A 238 -10.91 6.31 -6.34
CA TRP A 238 -12.28 6.53 -6.80
C TRP A 238 -12.36 6.83 -8.29
N PHE A 239 -11.52 7.77 -8.77
CA PHE A 239 -11.46 8.09 -10.19
C PHE A 239 -11.12 6.85 -11.04
N ILE A 240 -10.09 6.12 -10.65
CA ILE A 240 -9.60 4.95 -11.39
C ILE A 240 -10.64 3.83 -11.39
N THR A 241 -11.26 3.56 -10.24
CA THR A 241 -12.32 2.55 -10.10
C THR A 241 -13.53 2.90 -10.96
N MET A 242 -13.94 4.17 -11.02
CA MET A 242 -15.05 4.58 -11.87
C MET A 242 -14.72 4.38 -13.35
N CYS A 243 -13.49 4.64 -13.77
CA CYS A 243 -13.06 4.33 -15.14
C CYS A 243 -13.15 2.83 -15.43
N GLU A 244 -12.62 1.99 -14.55
CA GLU A 244 -12.64 0.53 -14.72
C GLU A 244 -14.06 -0.04 -14.73
N GLN A 245 -14.88 0.34 -13.77
CA GLN A 245 -16.26 -0.17 -13.67
C GLN A 245 -17.11 0.19 -14.88
N ASN A 246 -16.88 1.33 -15.50
CA ASN A 246 -17.65 1.83 -16.64
C ASN A 246 -16.98 1.59 -18.00
N GLY A 247 -15.79 0.97 -18.03
CA GLY A 247 -15.05 0.77 -19.28
C GLY A 247 -14.56 2.09 -19.91
N TRP A 248 -14.30 3.12 -19.12
CA TRP A 248 -13.76 4.37 -19.60
C TRP A 248 -12.23 4.34 -19.63
N ASP A 249 -11.65 5.00 -20.62
CA ASP A 249 -10.21 5.10 -20.72
C ASP A 249 -9.60 5.90 -19.57
N TYR A 250 -8.59 5.31 -18.89
CA TYR A 250 -7.83 5.97 -17.83
C TYR A 250 -6.38 6.19 -18.24
N THR A 251 -5.60 5.10 -18.32
CA THR A 251 -4.20 5.11 -18.73
C THR A 251 -3.87 3.86 -19.51
N SER A 252 -2.76 3.90 -20.29
CA SER A 252 -2.25 2.77 -21.07
C SER A 252 -0.77 2.54 -20.81
N ALA A 253 -0.33 1.29 -20.80
CA ALA A 253 1.09 0.93 -20.81
C ALA A 253 1.80 1.36 -22.09
N GLN A 254 1.04 1.59 -23.17
CA GLN A 254 1.54 2.05 -24.48
C GLN A 254 1.13 3.50 -24.73
N GLU A 255 1.89 4.19 -25.58
CA GLU A 255 1.54 5.54 -26.01
C GLU A 255 0.24 5.57 -26.87
N PRO A 256 -0.65 6.54 -26.65
CA PRO A 256 -0.58 7.57 -25.62
C PRO A 256 -0.91 7.00 -24.23
N HIS A 257 -0.08 7.33 -23.23
CA HIS A 257 -0.23 6.78 -21.87
C HIS A 257 -1.42 7.35 -21.08
N TYR A 258 -1.77 8.63 -21.32
CA TYR A 258 -2.76 9.35 -20.51
C TYR A 258 -4.04 9.55 -21.32
N LEU A 259 -5.10 8.84 -20.92
CA LEU A 259 -6.37 8.77 -21.66
C LEU A 259 -7.55 9.31 -20.85
N PHE A 260 -7.31 9.72 -19.61
CA PHE A 260 -8.36 10.10 -18.66
C PHE A 260 -9.05 11.44 -18.95
N ASP A 261 -8.54 12.26 -19.88
CA ASP A 261 -9.16 13.50 -20.35
C ASP A 261 -10.10 13.18 -21.51
N ASN A 262 -11.33 12.76 -21.18
CA ASN A 262 -12.35 12.34 -22.14
C ASN A 262 -13.76 12.71 -21.68
N ASP A 263 -14.73 12.66 -22.61
CA ASP A 263 -16.12 13.09 -22.37
C ASP A 263 -16.80 12.34 -21.24
N ASN A 264 -16.49 11.06 -21.03
CA ASN A 264 -17.11 10.23 -19.99
C ASN A 264 -16.66 10.69 -18.60
N THR A 265 -15.38 10.88 -18.40
CA THR A 265 -14.81 11.34 -17.13
C THR A 265 -15.24 12.78 -16.84
N GLU A 266 -15.34 13.64 -17.86
CA GLU A 266 -15.86 15.01 -17.72
C GLU A 266 -17.31 15.01 -17.25
N ALA A 267 -18.17 14.21 -17.87
CA ALA A 267 -19.59 14.09 -17.51
C ALA A 267 -19.77 13.58 -16.08
N TRP A 268 -19.03 12.52 -15.69
CA TRP A 268 -19.05 11.98 -14.34
C TRP A 268 -18.59 13.00 -13.29
N LEU A 269 -17.49 13.70 -13.53
CA LEU A 269 -16.98 14.72 -12.62
C LEU A 269 -17.97 15.90 -12.46
N THR A 270 -18.64 16.27 -13.54
CA THR A 270 -19.69 17.28 -13.51
C THR A 270 -20.85 16.85 -12.63
N GLN A 271 -21.27 15.59 -12.74
CA GLN A 271 -22.31 15.01 -11.87
C GLN A 271 -21.83 14.93 -10.41
N LEU A 272 -20.58 14.53 -10.18
CA LEU A 272 -19.99 14.43 -8.84
C LEU A 272 -20.00 15.81 -8.13
N ARG A 273 -19.75 16.90 -8.87
CA ARG A 273 -19.87 18.26 -8.35
C ARG A 273 -21.28 18.60 -7.86
N GLU A 274 -22.32 18.12 -8.55
CA GLU A 274 -23.70 18.34 -8.09
C GLU A 274 -23.97 17.55 -6.80
N TYR A 275 -23.51 16.29 -6.67
CA TYR A 275 -23.59 15.54 -5.42
C TYR A 275 -22.89 16.23 -4.26
N TYR A 276 -21.73 16.86 -4.52
CA TYR A 276 -21.03 17.63 -3.51
C TYR A 276 -21.83 18.89 -3.08
N LYS A 277 -22.44 19.60 -4.03
CA LYS A 277 -23.32 20.76 -3.72
C LYS A 277 -24.54 20.35 -2.91
N GLU A 278 -25.10 19.18 -3.15
CA GLU A 278 -26.16 18.60 -2.32
C GLU A 278 -25.65 18.24 -0.90
N GLY A 279 -24.34 18.21 -0.69
CA GLY A 279 -23.69 17.84 0.59
C GLY A 279 -23.76 16.34 0.87
N LEU A 280 -23.73 15.49 -0.18
CA LEU A 280 -23.89 14.05 -0.07
C LEU A 280 -22.59 13.34 0.29
N PHE A 281 -21.45 13.92 -0.03
CA PHE A 281 -20.16 13.30 0.24
C PHE A 281 -19.06 14.29 0.63
N THR A 282 -17.99 13.73 1.15
CA THR A 282 -16.68 14.38 1.30
C THR A 282 -15.57 13.35 1.02
N THR A 283 -14.35 13.83 0.81
CA THR A 283 -13.16 12.98 0.69
C THR A 283 -12.17 13.29 1.80
N SER A 284 -11.12 12.46 1.93
CA SER A 284 -10.11 12.67 2.97
C SER A 284 -9.42 14.03 2.87
N GLU A 285 -9.08 14.47 1.67
CA GLU A 285 -8.41 15.75 1.44
C GLU A 285 -9.37 16.95 1.67
N ILE A 286 -10.63 16.84 1.23
CA ILE A 286 -11.63 17.89 1.43
C ILE A 286 -12.01 18.02 2.91
N TYR A 287 -12.13 16.89 3.62
CA TYR A 287 -12.47 16.85 5.04
C TYR A 287 -11.28 17.22 5.95
N GLY A 288 -10.06 17.07 5.45
CA GLY A 288 -8.83 17.27 6.22
C GLY A 288 -8.54 16.12 7.19
N GLY A 289 -8.91 14.88 6.81
CA GLY A 289 -8.69 13.67 7.59
C GLY A 289 -9.47 12.49 7.05
N TYR A 290 -9.16 11.29 7.53
CA TYR A 290 -9.78 10.06 7.04
C TYR A 290 -11.29 10.01 7.30
N SER A 291 -12.04 9.41 6.38
CA SER A 291 -13.49 9.21 6.45
C SER A 291 -13.92 8.41 7.68
N SER A 292 -13.06 7.52 8.17
CA SER A 292 -13.24 6.77 9.41
C SER A 292 -13.49 7.67 10.63
N ASN A 293 -12.91 8.87 10.65
CA ASN A 293 -13.16 9.84 11.73
C ASN A 293 -14.58 10.39 11.68
N LEU A 294 -15.07 10.65 10.45
CA LEU A 294 -16.44 11.08 10.23
C LEU A 294 -17.43 9.95 10.55
N PHE A 295 -17.16 8.74 10.07
CA PHE A 295 -17.99 7.55 10.28
C PHE A 295 -18.21 7.23 11.76
N LYS A 296 -17.14 7.22 12.57
CA LYS A 296 -17.21 6.95 14.01
C LYS A 296 -18.02 7.96 14.82
N ASN A 297 -18.34 9.12 14.25
CA ASN A 297 -19.24 10.11 14.89
C ASN A 297 -20.72 9.73 14.77
N GLY A 298 -21.04 8.73 13.95
CA GLY A 298 -22.39 8.24 13.71
C GLY A 298 -23.17 9.10 12.71
N TYR A 299 -24.26 8.57 12.23
CA TYR A 299 -25.00 9.10 11.06
C TYR A 299 -25.69 10.46 11.27
N GLN A 300 -25.95 10.87 12.48
CA GLN A 300 -26.67 12.15 12.71
C GLN A 300 -25.81 13.39 12.43
N THR A 301 -24.52 13.30 12.71
CA THR A 301 -23.55 14.41 12.59
C THR A 301 -22.25 14.00 11.91
N GLY A 302 -22.10 12.74 11.58
CA GLY A 302 -20.98 12.14 10.87
C GLY A 302 -21.41 11.62 9.51
N SER A 303 -21.19 10.32 9.22
CA SER A 303 -21.61 9.70 7.96
C SER A 303 -22.36 8.39 8.16
N VAL A 304 -23.12 8.02 7.14
CA VAL A 304 -23.79 6.71 7.03
C VAL A 304 -22.82 5.67 6.45
N PHE A 305 -22.02 6.10 5.48
CA PHE A 305 -21.08 5.31 4.74
C PHE A 305 -19.65 5.86 4.87
N SER A 306 -18.68 4.93 4.86
CA SER A 306 -17.26 5.22 4.72
C SER A 306 -16.66 4.24 3.73
N ILE A 307 -16.00 4.73 2.70
CA ILE A 307 -15.21 3.90 1.78
C ILE A 307 -13.74 4.13 2.08
N GLY A 308 -13.02 3.05 2.31
CA GLY A 308 -11.60 3.08 2.59
C GLY A 308 -10.95 1.72 2.41
N SER A 309 -9.63 1.69 2.50
CA SER A 309 -8.85 0.46 2.35
C SER A 309 -9.22 -0.59 3.41
N SER A 310 -9.35 -1.86 2.98
CA SER A 310 -9.50 -2.99 3.90
C SER A 310 -8.38 -3.04 4.93
N GLY A 311 -7.13 -2.71 4.54
CA GLY A 311 -5.98 -2.62 5.47
C GLY A 311 -6.14 -1.58 6.58
N GLY A 312 -7.11 -0.68 6.45
CA GLY A 312 -7.50 0.32 7.44
C GLY A 312 -8.69 -0.05 8.31
N ALA A 313 -9.20 -1.28 8.26
CA ALA A 313 -10.43 -1.72 8.93
C ALA A 313 -10.50 -1.36 10.42
N SER A 314 -9.40 -1.53 11.14
CA SER A 314 -9.34 -1.22 12.58
C SER A 314 -9.65 0.25 12.92
N TYR A 315 -9.42 1.17 11.97
CA TYR A 315 -9.73 2.60 12.14
C TYR A 315 -11.21 2.91 11.92
N GLN A 316 -11.94 2.04 11.22
CA GLN A 316 -13.38 2.19 10.95
C GLN A 316 -14.25 1.74 12.12
N ASN A 317 -13.69 1.08 13.14
CA ASN A 317 -14.43 0.50 14.24
C ASN A 317 -15.11 1.58 15.10
N PRO A 318 -16.47 1.66 15.14
CA PRO A 318 -17.18 2.62 15.96
C PRO A 318 -17.28 2.22 17.43
N GLY A 319 -16.77 1.04 17.80
CA GLY A 319 -16.98 0.44 19.10
C GLY A 319 -18.45 0.08 19.34
N LYS A 320 -18.98 0.48 20.50
CA LYS A 320 -20.39 0.22 20.88
C LYS A 320 -21.36 1.35 20.53
N LYS A 321 -20.92 2.35 19.74
CA LYS A 321 -21.76 3.54 19.46
C LYS A 321 -22.95 3.21 18.58
N PHE A 322 -22.79 2.32 17.61
CA PHE A 322 -23.82 1.86 16.68
C PHE A 322 -23.45 0.51 16.06
N LYS A 323 -24.43 -0.18 15.50
CA LYS A 323 -24.21 -1.38 14.71
C LYS A 323 -23.67 -1.00 13.33
N TYR A 324 -22.68 -1.72 12.87
CA TYR A 324 -22.06 -1.51 11.56
C TYR A 324 -22.07 -2.79 10.73
N GLY A 325 -21.89 -2.63 9.45
CA GLY A 325 -21.62 -3.71 8.54
C GLY A 325 -20.51 -3.36 7.56
N VAL A 326 -20.12 -4.37 6.79
CA VAL A 326 -19.09 -4.30 5.76
C VAL A 326 -19.67 -4.90 4.49
N ALA A 327 -19.43 -4.28 3.35
CA ALA A 327 -19.89 -4.74 2.05
C ALA A 327 -18.82 -4.47 0.98
N PRO A 328 -18.84 -5.16 -0.15
CA PRO A 328 -18.06 -4.79 -1.32
C PRO A 328 -18.30 -3.34 -1.72
N LEU A 329 -17.37 -2.77 -2.48
CA LEU A 329 -17.58 -1.47 -3.10
C LEU A 329 -18.81 -1.51 -4.03
N PRO A 330 -19.65 -0.47 -4.06
CA PRO A 330 -20.75 -0.40 -5.01
C PRO A 330 -20.23 -0.48 -6.44
N GLY A 331 -20.97 -1.18 -7.30
CA GLY A 331 -20.63 -1.31 -8.71
C GLY A 331 -21.39 -0.31 -9.60
N SER A 332 -20.94 -0.20 -10.85
CA SER A 332 -21.64 0.52 -11.90
C SER A 332 -22.54 -0.43 -12.69
N VAL A 333 -23.78 0.01 -13.01
CA VAL A 333 -24.66 -0.72 -13.91
C VAL A 333 -24.14 -0.55 -15.33
N VAL A 334 -23.60 -1.62 -15.92
CA VAL A 334 -22.98 -1.58 -17.26
C VAL A 334 -23.97 -1.96 -18.39
N ASN A 335 -25.07 -2.59 -18.01
CA ASN A 335 -26.17 -2.92 -18.95
C ASN A 335 -27.51 -2.66 -18.26
N ALA A 336 -28.18 -1.59 -18.67
CA ALA A 336 -29.47 -1.18 -18.10
C ALA A 336 -30.63 -2.15 -18.41
N GLU A 337 -30.53 -2.95 -19.47
CA GLU A 337 -31.59 -3.92 -19.86
C GLU A 337 -31.51 -5.18 -19.01
N THR A 338 -30.29 -5.66 -18.71
CA THR A 338 -30.09 -6.89 -17.92
C THR A 338 -29.89 -6.59 -16.44
N GLY A 339 -29.56 -5.35 -16.07
CA GLY A 339 -29.16 -4.99 -14.71
C GLY A 339 -27.75 -5.50 -14.34
N GLU A 340 -26.91 -5.82 -15.32
CA GLU A 340 -25.56 -6.29 -15.10
C GLU A 340 -24.73 -5.20 -14.39
N VAL A 341 -24.03 -5.59 -13.32
CA VAL A 341 -23.22 -4.70 -12.48
C VAL A 341 -21.76 -5.10 -12.56
N ASN A 342 -20.90 -4.15 -12.89
CA ASN A 342 -19.46 -4.30 -12.73
C ASN A 342 -19.04 -3.69 -11.38
N ALA A 343 -18.63 -4.54 -10.45
CA ALA A 343 -18.19 -4.18 -9.12
C ALA A 343 -16.66 -4.29 -8.96
N ALA A 344 -15.90 -4.08 -10.04
CA ALA A 344 -14.45 -4.08 -10.00
C ALA A 344 -13.92 -3.10 -8.93
N ALA A 345 -12.94 -3.55 -8.16
CA ALA A 345 -12.31 -2.75 -7.12
C ALA A 345 -10.78 -2.78 -7.31
N ILE A 346 -10.12 -1.67 -6.97
CA ILE A 346 -8.68 -1.58 -7.19
C ILE A 346 -7.93 -2.49 -6.22
N SER A 347 -7.00 -3.32 -6.76
CA SER A 347 -6.03 -4.07 -5.98
C SER A 347 -5.03 -3.11 -5.37
N GLN A 348 -4.87 -3.16 -4.07
CA GLN A 348 -3.99 -2.32 -3.27
C GLN A 348 -3.12 -3.16 -2.34
N GLY A 349 -2.42 -2.47 -1.45
CA GLY A 349 -1.52 -3.09 -0.49
C GLY A 349 -0.13 -3.30 -1.06
N PRO A 350 0.88 -3.42 -0.19
CA PRO A 350 2.25 -3.48 -0.62
C PRO A 350 2.60 -4.82 -1.25
N SER A 351 3.37 -4.73 -2.32
CA SER A 351 4.29 -5.76 -2.76
C SER A 351 5.70 -5.43 -2.25
N LEU A 352 6.60 -6.39 -2.32
CA LEU A 352 8.00 -6.26 -1.98
C LEU A 352 8.83 -6.19 -3.25
N VAL A 353 9.71 -5.19 -3.34
CA VAL A 353 10.73 -5.05 -4.39
C VAL A 353 12.11 -5.20 -3.76
N MET A 354 12.97 -5.99 -4.41
CA MET A 354 14.36 -6.13 -4.04
C MET A 354 15.26 -5.32 -4.99
N PHE A 355 16.35 -4.79 -4.48
CA PHE A 355 17.32 -4.03 -5.26
C PHE A 355 18.69 -4.71 -5.24
N LYS A 356 19.39 -4.61 -6.38
CA LYS A 356 20.79 -5.02 -6.47
C LYS A 356 21.63 -4.13 -5.57
N THR A 357 22.44 -4.72 -4.74
CA THR A 357 23.36 -4.02 -3.87
C THR A 357 24.71 -3.78 -4.56
N ALA A 358 25.42 -2.74 -4.14
CA ALA A 358 26.81 -2.49 -4.56
C ALA A 358 27.84 -3.03 -3.54
N ALA A 359 27.43 -3.82 -2.55
CA ALA A 359 28.31 -4.40 -1.55
C ALA A 359 29.28 -5.43 -2.19
N GLU A 360 30.44 -5.64 -1.55
CA GLU A 360 31.42 -6.65 -2.01
C GLU A 360 30.83 -8.07 -2.01
N ASN A 361 29.93 -8.37 -1.07
CA ASN A 361 29.18 -9.63 -0.96
C ASN A 361 27.77 -9.56 -1.56
N ALA A 362 27.62 -8.88 -2.70
CA ALA A 362 26.32 -8.56 -3.31
C ALA A 362 25.40 -9.79 -3.48
N ASP A 363 25.91 -10.88 -4.03
CA ASP A 363 25.11 -12.09 -4.30
C ASP A 363 24.60 -12.72 -3.00
N GLU A 364 25.43 -12.74 -1.97
CA GLU A 364 25.05 -13.26 -0.66
C GLU A 364 24.00 -12.35 0.01
N LYS A 365 24.20 -11.04 -0.06
CA LYS A 365 23.27 -10.07 0.51
C LYS A 365 21.90 -10.12 -0.19
N GLU A 366 21.87 -10.29 -1.52
CA GLU A 366 20.62 -10.53 -2.25
C GLU A 366 19.94 -11.82 -1.83
N LEU A 367 20.71 -12.91 -1.67
CA LEU A 367 20.19 -14.20 -1.17
C LEU A 367 19.58 -14.04 0.24
N MET A 368 20.28 -13.37 1.13
CA MET A 368 19.81 -13.17 2.49
C MET A 368 18.60 -12.21 2.56
N THR A 369 18.53 -11.25 1.65
CA THR A 369 17.33 -10.41 1.48
C THR A 369 16.14 -11.26 1.04
N TRP A 370 16.33 -12.19 0.11
CA TRP A 370 15.31 -13.15 -0.30
C TRP A 370 14.88 -14.06 0.86
N GLU A 371 15.80 -14.58 1.66
CA GLU A 371 15.46 -15.40 2.83
C GLU A 371 14.64 -14.61 3.87
N PHE A 372 14.89 -13.32 4.02
CA PHE A 372 14.01 -12.46 4.84
C PHE A 372 12.63 -12.29 4.20
N VAL A 373 12.56 -12.12 2.88
CA VAL A 373 11.28 -12.07 2.15
C VAL A 373 10.49 -13.37 2.36
N LYS A 374 11.14 -14.55 2.36
CA LYS A 374 10.46 -15.83 2.65
C LYS A 374 9.82 -15.85 4.05
N ILE A 375 10.48 -15.27 5.06
CA ILE A 375 9.91 -15.13 6.42
C ILE A 375 8.68 -14.21 6.40
N LEU A 376 8.74 -13.11 5.65
CA LEU A 376 7.60 -12.21 5.51
C LEU A 376 6.42 -12.85 4.74
N LEU A 377 6.71 -13.81 3.87
CA LEU A 377 5.72 -14.55 3.08
C LEU A 377 5.28 -15.87 3.73
N ASP A 378 5.80 -16.19 4.92
CA ASP A 378 5.34 -17.35 5.67
C ASP A 378 3.84 -17.24 6.00
N PRO A 379 3.04 -18.29 5.75
CA PRO A 379 1.59 -18.23 5.94
C PRO A 379 1.15 -17.82 7.34
N VAL A 380 1.87 -18.29 8.39
CA VAL A 380 1.55 -17.94 9.79
C VAL A 380 1.90 -16.49 10.09
N PHE A 381 3.05 -16.02 9.55
CA PHE A 381 3.42 -14.60 9.66
C PHE A 381 2.38 -13.71 8.99
N GLN A 382 1.98 -14.04 7.76
CA GLN A 382 0.98 -13.29 7.01
C GLN A 382 -0.38 -13.27 7.71
N ALA A 383 -0.82 -14.40 8.25
CA ALA A 383 -2.05 -14.49 9.02
C ALA A 383 -2.03 -13.55 10.26
N LYS A 384 -0.96 -13.59 11.04
CA LYS A 384 -0.79 -12.73 12.24
C LYS A 384 -0.73 -11.25 11.88
N PHE A 385 -0.11 -10.92 10.76
CA PHE A 385 -0.01 -9.55 10.28
C PHE A 385 -1.37 -9.02 9.80
N ALA A 386 -2.05 -9.79 8.95
CA ALA A 386 -3.35 -9.45 8.41
C ALA A 386 -4.43 -9.36 9.52
N GLY A 387 -4.44 -10.29 10.47
CA GLY A 387 -5.38 -10.29 11.59
C GLY A 387 -5.31 -9.08 12.52
N LYS A 388 -4.28 -8.25 12.41
CA LYS A 388 -4.17 -6.97 13.15
C LYS A 388 -4.70 -5.76 12.35
N THR A 389 -4.98 -5.92 11.06
CA THR A 389 -5.17 -4.78 10.15
C THR A 389 -6.42 -4.85 9.30
N GLY A 390 -6.70 -5.97 8.68
CA GLY A 390 -7.68 -6.14 7.61
C GLY A 390 -7.05 -6.22 6.21
N TYR A 391 -5.71 -6.24 6.13
CA TYR A 391 -5.03 -6.68 4.91
C TYR A 391 -5.36 -8.15 4.61
N MET A 392 -5.24 -8.52 3.34
CA MET A 392 -5.41 -9.90 2.87
C MET A 392 -4.03 -10.55 2.71
N PRO A 393 -3.81 -11.75 3.27
CA PRO A 393 -2.63 -12.53 2.97
C PRO A 393 -2.48 -12.81 1.48
N ALA A 394 -1.24 -12.82 1.00
CA ALA A 394 -0.92 -13.23 -0.38
C ALA A 394 -0.89 -14.75 -0.56
N ARG A 395 -0.91 -15.53 0.54
CA ARG A 395 -0.88 -17.00 0.56
C ARG A 395 -2.26 -17.54 0.95
N LYS A 396 -2.81 -18.49 0.17
CA LYS A 396 -4.11 -19.13 0.43
C LYS A 396 -4.11 -19.89 1.76
N SER A 397 -3.04 -20.62 2.04
CA SER A 397 -2.86 -21.39 3.28
C SER A 397 -2.81 -20.53 4.55
N SER A 398 -2.59 -19.23 4.43
CA SER A 398 -2.68 -18.31 5.57
C SER A 398 -4.06 -18.30 6.22
N TYR A 399 -5.12 -18.47 5.43
CA TYR A 399 -6.50 -18.52 5.92
C TYR A 399 -6.84 -19.84 6.63
N GLU A 400 -6.00 -20.87 6.46
CA GLU A 400 -6.16 -22.20 7.05
C GLU A 400 -5.32 -22.37 8.32
N THR A 401 -4.52 -21.36 8.68
CA THR A 401 -3.72 -21.40 9.90
C THR A 401 -4.61 -21.40 11.14
N ASP A 402 -4.19 -22.09 12.21
CA ASP A 402 -4.89 -22.11 13.50
C ASP A 402 -5.21 -20.71 14.01
N PHE A 403 -4.30 -19.75 13.76
CA PHE A 403 -4.51 -18.35 14.12
C PHE A 403 -5.74 -17.72 13.45
N TYR A 404 -5.90 -17.93 12.15
CA TYR A 404 -7.02 -17.35 11.40
C TYR A 404 -8.32 -18.07 11.69
N VAL A 405 -8.29 -19.39 11.79
CA VAL A 405 -9.45 -20.20 12.16
C VAL A 405 -9.97 -19.76 13.52
N ASP A 406 -9.10 -19.69 14.54
CA ASP A 406 -9.46 -19.22 15.89
C ASP A 406 -9.98 -17.77 15.89
N LEU A 407 -9.33 -16.88 15.12
CA LEU A 407 -9.76 -15.49 15.00
C LEU A 407 -11.16 -15.37 14.41
N PHE A 408 -11.45 -16.11 13.34
CA PHE A 408 -12.74 -16.05 12.65
C PHE A 408 -13.87 -16.69 13.47
N GLU A 409 -13.61 -17.83 14.09
CA GLU A 409 -14.60 -18.54 14.90
C GLU A 409 -14.99 -17.79 16.17
N ASN A 410 -14.00 -17.19 16.85
CA ASN A 410 -14.22 -16.53 18.14
C ASN A 410 -14.60 -15.05 18.00
N ASN A 411 -14.38 -14.42 16.84
CA ASN A 411 -14.64 -12.99 16.65
C ASN A 411 -15.44 -12.66 15.36
N PRO A 412 -16.53 -13.35 15.05
CA PRO A 412 -17.25 -13.19 13.77
C PRO A 412 -17.81 -11.77 13.56
N ASP A 413 -17.99 -11.03 14.64
CA ASP A 413 -18.49 -9.66 14.64
C ASP A 413 -17.39 -8.59 14.62
N ASP A 414 -16.10 -9.00 14.69
CA ASP A 414 -14.99 -8.06 14.62
C ASP A 414 -14.89 -7.44 13.24
N ILE A 415 -14.61 -6.14 13.19
CA ILE A 415 -14.57 -5.38 11.93
C ILE A 415 -13.43 -5.86 11.01
N ILE A 416 -12.31 -6.28 11.57
CA ILE A 416 -11.18 -6.82 10.80
C ILE A 416 -11.59 -8.13 10.15
N VAL A 417 -12.21 -9.05 10.92
CA VAL A 417 -12.70 -10.34 10.42
C VAL A 417 -13.69 -10.14 9.30
N ARG A 418 -14.73 -9.33 9.51
CA ARG A 418 -15.73 -9.03 8.49
C ARG A 418 -15.11 -8.41 7.24
N THR A 419 -14.15 -7.51 7.41
CA THR A 419 -13.48 -6.86 6.28
C THR A 419 -12.63 -7.83 5.49
N VAL A 420 -11.83 -8.68 6.15
CA VAL A 420 -11.00 -9.68 5.47
C VAL A 420 -11.85 -10.67 4.68
N LEU A 421 -12.94 -11.17 5.28
CA LEU A 421 -13.87 -12.09 4.59
C LEU A 421 -14.50 -11.41 3.37
N CYS A 422 -15.02 -10.19 3.54
CA CYS A 422 -15.62 -9.43 2.44
C CYS A 422 -14.59 -9.16 1.31
N ALA A 423 -13.38 -8.73 1.65
CA ALA A 423 -12.34 -8.46 0.66
C ALA A 423 -11.86 -9.73 -0.05
N LYS A 424 -11.79 -10.86 0.66
CA LYS A 424 -11.46 -12.17 0.07
C LYS A 424 -12.46 -12.58 -1.00
N ASP A 425 -13.75 -12.37 -0.76
CA ASP A 425 -14.80 -12.72 -1.71
C ASP A 425 -14.79 -11.86 -2.99
N THR A 426 -14.07 -10.72 -2.99
CA THR A 426 -13.94 -9.81 -4.14
C THR A 426 -12.64 -9.98 -4.93
N VAL A 427 -11.76 -10.91 -4.57
CA VAL A 427 -10.41 -11.03 -5.17
C VAL A 427 -10.45 -11.17 -6.68
N GLU A 428 -11.38 -11.94 -7.23
CA GLU A 428 -11.50 -12.18 -8.68
C GLU A 428 -11.94 -10.93 -9.47
N SER A 429 -12.60 -9.98 -8.82
CA SER A 429 -13.00 -8.70 -9.41
C SER A 429 -12.01 -7.57 -9.17
N GLN A 430 -10.87 -7.86 -8.53
CA GLN A 430 -9.83 -6.85 -8.29
C GLN A 430 -8.98 -6.64 -9.54
N PHE A 431 -8.61 -5.40 -9.77
CA PHE A 431 -7.80 -4.98 -10.93
C PHE A 431 -6.60 -4.12 -10.50
N THR A 432 -5.62 -4.03 -11.38
CA THR A 432 -4.48 -3.12 -11.26
C THR A 432 -4.42 -2.19 -12.46
N SER A 433 -4.06 -0.93 -12.22
CA SER A 433 -3.81 0.02 -13.32
C SER A 433 -2.50 -0.31 -14.04
N PRO A 434 -2.37 0.01 -15.35
CA PRO A 434 -1.11 -0.15 -16.07
C PRO A 434 0.06 0.55 -15.39
N ALA A 435 1.17 -0.16 -15.21
CA ALA A 435 2.38 0.37 -14.59
C ALA A 435 3.38 0.86 -15.65
N PHE A 436 3.60 2.17 -15.72
CA PHE A 436 4.54 2.83 -16.62
C PHE A 436 5.19 4.04 -15.93
N LYS A 437 6.29 4.54 -16.49
CA LYS A 437 6.89 5.77 -15.97
C LYS A 437 5.92 6.94 -16.11
N GLY A 438 5.38 7.43 -15.01
CA GLY A 438 4.38 8.50 -14.99
C GLY A 438 3.01 8.06 -14.46
N SER A 439 2.75 6.75 -14.30
CA SER A 439 1.47 6.25 -13.76
C SER A 439 1.18 6.80 -12.34
N SER A 440 2.18 6.89 -11.48
CA SER A 440 2.02 7.53 -10.15
C SER A 440 1.69 9.02 -10.25
N THR A 441 2.23 9.71 -11.26
CA THR A 441 1.88 11.13 -11.51
C THR A 441 0.43 11.23 -11.97
N ALA A 442 0.00 10.39 -12.92
CA ALA A 442 -1.40 10.36 -13.37
C ALA A 442 -2.35 10.13 -12.18
N ARG A 443 -2.03 9.14 -11.34
CA ARG A 443 -2.79 8.82 -10.13
C ARG A 443 -2.95 10.05 -9.21
N THR A 444 -1.89 10.75 -8.91
CA THR A 444 -1.92 11.98 -8.10
C THR A 444 -2.76 13.07 -8.76
N GLN A 445 -2.63 13.24 -10.07
CA GLN A 445 -3.33 14.30 -10.78
C GLN A 445 -4.84 14.04 -10.85
N VAL A 446 -5.31 12.81 -11.11
CA VAL A 446 -6.75 12.53 -11.17
C VAL A 446 -7.41 12.64 -9.78
N GLY A 447 -6.72 12.32 -8.69
CA GLY A 447 -7.20 12.62 -7.34
C GLY A 447 -7.39 14.12 -7.13
N THR A 448 -6.43 14.93 -7.56
CA THR A 448 -6.52 16.40 -7.50
C THR A 448 -7.67 16.95 -8.35
N VAL A 449 -7.99 16.32 -9.48
CA VAL A 449 -9.13 16.71 -10.33
C VAL A 449 -10.44 16.58 -9.56
N ILE A 450 -10.68 15.47 -8.86
CA ILE A 450 -11.90 15.29 -8.03
C ILE A 450 -12.04 16.46 -7.06
N ILE A 451 -10.98 16.80 -6.33
CA ILE A 451 -10.99 17.86 -5.32
C ILE A 451 -11.37 19.21 -5.96
N TYR A 452 -10.70 19.59 -7.05
CA TYR A 452 -10.93 20.88 -7.70
C TYR A 452 -12.33 21.00 -8.30
N VAL A 453 -12.85 19.93 -8.88
CA VAL A 453 -14.17 19.93 -9.48
C VAL A 453 -15.25 19.92 -8.41
N ALA A 454 -15.17 19.02 -7.43
CA ALA A 454 -16.14 18.95 -6.33
C ALA A 454 -16.28 20.29 -5.62
N MET A 455 -15.15 20.90 -5.23
CA MET A 455 -15.14 22.20 -4.54
C MET A 455 -15.48 23.40 -5.46
N GLY A 456 -15.70 23.18 -6.76
CA GLY A 456 -16.02 24.22 -7.73
C GLY A 456 -14.86 25.17 -8.05
N GLN A 457 -13.62 24.76 -7.76
CA GLN A 457 -12.43 25.56 -8.06
C GLN A 457 -12.10 25.56 -9.56
N LYS A 458 -12.44 24.46 -10.28
CA LYS A 458 -12.32 24.32 -11.73
C LYS A 458 -13.52 23.59 -12.29
N ASN A 459 -13.82 23.84 -13.57
CA ASN A 459 -14.72 22.98 -14.33
C ASN A 459 -14.00 21.68 -14.69
N ALA A 460 -14.75 20.61 -14.94
CA ALA A 460 -14.22 19.27 -15.19
C ALA A 460 -13.25 19.24 -16.39
N ASP A 461 -13.64 19.80 -17.53
CA ASP A 461 -12.81 19.92 -18.74
C ASP A 461 -11.47 20.62 -18.51
N VAL A 462 -11.47 21.71 -17.73
CA VAL A 462 -10.24 22.45 -17.38
C VAL A 462 -9.37 21.67 -16.43
N ALA A 463 -9.98 21.02 -15.42
CA ALA A 463 -9.25 20.25 -14.43
C ALA A 463 -8.55 19.01 -15.05
N LEU A 464 -9.25 18.30 -15.94
CA LEU A 464 -8.71 17.13 -16.67
C LEU A 464 -7.57 17.54 -17.60
N ARG A 465 -7.76 18.57 -18.41
CA ARG A 465 -6.73 19.08 -19.32
C ARG A 465 -5.48 19.58 -18.58
N ASP A 466 -5.65 20.25 -17.44
CA ASP A 466 -4.53 20.69 -16.62
C ASP A 466 -3.79 19.51 -15.98
N ALA A 467 -4.51 18.46 -15.58
CA ALA A 467 -3.93 17.21 -15.09
C ALA A 467 -3.11 16.50 -16.18
N ALA A 468 -3.67 16.38 -17.40
CA ALA A 468 -2.98 15.81 -18.55
C ALA A 468 -1.68 16.57 -18.89
N LYS A 469 -1.72 17.92 -18.88
CA LYS A 469 -0.51 18.74 -19.06
C LYS A 469 0.55 18.49 -18.01
N LYS A 470 0.16 18.33 -16.74
CA LYS A 470 1.12 18.00 -15.67
C LYS A 470 1.73 16.61 -15.82
N CYS A 471 1.03 15.71 -16.51
CA CYS A 471 1.56 14.41 -16.91
C CYS A 471 2.46 14.48 -18.16
N GLY A 472 2.62 15.65 -18.78
CA GLY A 472 3.46 15.84 -19.94
C GLY A 472 2.74 15.77 -21.30
N VAL A 473 1.42 15.68 -21.32
CA VAL A 473 0.62 15.79 -22.54
C VAL A 473 0.71 17.23 -23.05
N LYS A 474 1.06 17.42 -24.34
CA LYS A 474 1.27 18.73 -24.98
C LYS A 474 -0.04 19.37 -25.43
#